data_2cd7a1e86e97d02325a6423ca5fa20a5
#
_entry.id   2cd7a1e86e97d02325a6423ca5fa20a5
#
_cell.length_a   1.000
_cell.length_b   1.000
_cell.length_c   1.000
_cell.angle_alpha   90.00
_cell.angle_beta   90.00
_cell.angle_gamma   90.00
#
_symmetry.space_group_name_H-M   'P 1'
#
loop_
_entity.id
_entity.type
_entity.pdbx_description
1 polymer ?
#
loop_
_entity_poly.entity_id
_entity_poly.type
_entity_poly.pdbx_seq_one_letter_code
_entity_poly.pdbx_strand_id
1 'polypeptide(L)'
;PRRFDTKAFHARYIPRIESYTNVINAKNLEIGYDKVLSTVTFLLQKKERLAIIGENGKGKSTLLKTLVGEIPALGGEFKFGQNVEWGYFDQHKAVMERFDPEQTMLDNFREAYPDYLREEVRSALGGFLFSGEEVEKKMGQLSGGEKVRLALCKMLQTRPNLLILDEPTNHMDIVGKDALEKMLNEYEGTVLFVSHDRYFISRVATGILEFSSEDMAQGSVKQYRMDYAQYLEQKEREKAGLVGNTGAVSVKSSDRKMNTQDNSVTSNNAAAPTLDDVFDKKSYYNPGKVLSRLKKQLEKYEKMLAESEGKTSDYKLQLMNPELASDYPKLMEIQSKLDAEEKNQESILERMLETELELEEMQEDDRQ
;
A
#
# COMPACT_ATOMS: atom_id res chain seq x y z
N PRO A 1 1.69 -6.27 36.18
CA PRO A 1 1.16 -6.05 34.85
C PRO A 1 1.62 -4.67 34.37
N ARG A 2 2.63 -4.66 33.49
CA ARG A 2 3.07 -3.42 32.84
C ARG A 2 1.95 -3.04 31.87
N ARG A 3 1.28 -1.92 32.10
CA ARG A 3 0.45 -1.27 31.12
C ARG A 3 1.37 -0.94 29.94
N PHE A 4 1.12 -1.54 28.80
CA PHE A 4 1.66 -1.05 27.54
C PHE A 4 0.98 0.31 27.30
N ASP A 5 1.67 1.39 27.65
CA ASP A 5 1.29 2.71 27.16
C ASP A 5 1.44 2.65 25.64
N THR A 6 0.34 2.50 24.94
CA THR A 6 0.24 2.70 23.50
C THR A 6 0.53 4.18 23.26
N LYS A 7 1.81 4.51 23.01
CA LYS A 7 2.19 5.85 22.56
C LYS A 7 1.55 6.05 21.18
N ALA A 8 0.43 6.77 21.16
CA ALA A 8 -0.21 7.14 19.90
C ALA A 8 0.52 8.36 19.33
N PHE A 9 0.52 8.48 17.99
CA PHE A 9 0.90 9.71 17.30
C PHE A 9 -0.04 10.83 17.78
N HIS A 10 0.47 11.79 18.53
CA HIS A 10 -0.34 12.87 19.12
C HIS A 10 -0.25 14.20 18.36
N ALA A 11 0.41 14.24 17.20
CA ALA A 11 0.51 15.46 16.42
C ALA A 11 -0.58 15.49 15.34
N ARG A 12 -1.57 16.35 15.48
CA ARG A 12 -2.50 16.69 14.40
C ARG A 12 -1.73 17.43 13.31
N TYR A 13 -1.52 16.74 12.17
CA TYR A 13 -0.90 17.36 11.00
C TYR A 13 -1.97 18.06 10.17
N ILE A 14 -2.15 19.35 10.44
CA ILE A 14 -3.06 20.20 9.67
C ILE A 14 -2.24 20.86 8.56
N PRO A 15 -2.65 20.74 7.28
CA PRO A 15 -2.00 21.43 6.18
C PRO A 15 -1.89 22.93 6.40
N ARG A 16 -0.79 23.53 5.91
CA ARG A 16 -0.56 24.97 6.02
C ARG A 16 -1.59 25.78 5.24
N ILE A 17 -1.97 25.28 4.07
CA ILE A 17 -2.92 25.89 3.14
C ILE A 17 -3.90 24.81 2.70
N GLU A 18 -5.16 25.14 2.53
CA GLU A 18 -6.15 24.22 1.97
C GLU A 18 -6.06 24.20 0.44
N SER A 19 -6.03 23.00 -0.15
CA SER A 19 -6.15 22.81 -1.60
C SER A 19 -7.59 23.02 -2.08
N TYR A 20 -7.74 23.30 -3.39
CA TYR A 20 -9.05 23.26 -4.03
C TYR A 20 -9.57 21.83 -4.16
N THR A 21 -10.83 21.67 -4.60
CA THR A 21 -11.53 20.37 -4.67
C THR A 21 -10.82 19.33 -5.52
N ASN A 22 -10.27 19.74 -6.67
CA ASN A 22 -9.51 18.85 -7.55
C ASN A 22 -8.02 19.03 -7.24
N VAL A 23 -7.38 17.98 -6.71
CA VAL A 23 -5.98 18.01 -6.27
C VAL A 23 -5.05 17.56 -7.38
N ILE A 24 -5.36 16.44 -8.06
CA ILE A 24 -4.65 15.99 -9.26
C ILE A 24 -5.67 15.63 -10.33
N ASN A 25 -5.46 16.11 -11.55
CA ASN A 25 -6.23 15.70 -12.72
C ASN A 25 -5.26 15.22 -13.80
N ALA A 26 -5.26 13.92 -14.07
CA ALA A 26 -4.46 13.28 -15.11
C ALA A 26 -5.36 12.76 -16.23
N LYS A 27 -4.99 13.03 -17.48
CA LYS A 27 -5.74 12.62 -18.67
C LYS A 27 -4.82 11.96 -19.68
N ASN A 28 -5.08 10.68 -19.93
CA ASN A 28 -4.30 9.86 -20.85
C ASN A 28 -2.79 10.01 -20.61
N LEU A 29 -2.40 10.15 -19.33
CA LEU A 29 -1.01 10.34 -18.94
C LEU A 29 -0.23 9.05 -19.23
N GLU A 30 0.72 9.14 -20.15
CA GLU A 30 1.61 8.03 -20.51
C GLU A 30 2.85 8.06 -19.65
N ILE A 31 3.02 7.01 -18.86
CA ILE A 31 4.13 6.85 -17.93
C ILE A 31 5.06 5.74 -18.36
N GLY A 32 6.35 5.94 -18.16
CA GLY A 32 7.40 4.96 -18.55
C GLY A 32 8.77 5.59 -18.53
N TYR A 33 9.74 4.85 -19.03
CA TYR A 33 11.12 5.32 -19.26
C TYR A 33 11.33 5.51 -20.77
N ASP A 34 11.85 4.47 -21.46
CA ASP A 34 12.02 4.48 -22.92
C ASP A 34 10.75 4.05 -23.66
N LYS A 35 9.86 3.34 -22.97
CA LYS A 35 8.59 2.82 -23.50
C LYS A 35 7.46 3.12 -22.51
N VAL A 36 6.27 3.32 -23.06
CA VAL A 36 5.05 3.48 -22.26
C VAL A 36 4.77 2.17 -21.51
N LEU A 37 4.75 2.24 -20.18
CA LEU A 37 4.37 1.14 -19.30
C LEU A 37 2.86 1.08 -19.10
N SER A 38 2.26 2.25 -18.90
CA SER A 38 0.81 2.37 -18.68
C SER A 38 0.32 3.75 -19.08
N THR A 39 -0.97 3.82 -19.47
CA THR A 39 -1.69 5.08 -19.71
C THR A 39 -2.71 5.28 -18.60
N VAL A 40 -2.63 6.41 -17.91
CA VAL A 40 -3.38 6.66 -16.68
C VAL A 40 -4.31 7.85 -16.83
N THR A 41 -5.59 7.65 -16.52
CA THR A 41 -6.57 8.73 -16.40
C THR A 41 -7.24 8.64 -15.04
N PHE A 42 -7.04 9.65 -14.18
CA PHE A 42 -7.67 9.69 -12.86
C PHE A 42 -7.87 11.12 -12.36
N LEU A 43 -8.75 11.26 -11.39
CA LEU A 43 -9.03 12.50 -10.68
C LEU A 43 -8.93 12.25 -9.18
N LEU A 44 -7.96 12.88 -8.52
CA LEU A 44 -7.82 12.86 -7.06
C LEU A 44 -8.48 14.12 -6.48
N GLN A 45 -9.42 13.90 -5.57
CA GLN A 45 -10.16 14.98 -4.92
C GLN A 45 -9.59 15.27 -3.51
N LYS A 46 -9.88 16.48 -3.02
CA LYS A 46 -9.50 16.92 -1.66
C LYS A 46 -10.01 15.94 -0.61
N LYS A 47 -9.16 15.63 0.36
CA LYS A 47 -9.43 14.68 1.47
C LYS A 47 -9.64 13.22 1.03
N GLU A 48 -9.45 12.89 -0.24
CA GLU A 48 -9.44 11.51 -0.70
C GLU A 48 -8.11 10.84 -0.33
N ARG A 49 -8.17 9.57 0.04
CA ARG A 49 -7.02 8.70 0.25
C ARG A 49 -7.04 7.62 -0.82
N LEU A 50 -6.31 7.86 -1.90
CA LEU A 50 -6.30 7.00 -3.08
C LEU A 50 -5.11 6.03 -3.02
N ALA A 51 -5.41 4.74 -2.88
CA ALA A 51 -4.41 3.69 -2.93
C ALA A 51 -4.15 3.24 -4.37
N ILE A 52 -2.90 3.14 -4.77
CA ILE A 52 -2.48 2.59 -6.05
C ILE A 52 -2.10 1.13 -5.82
N ILE A 53 -2.80 0.22 -6.49
CA ILE A 53 -2.59 -1.22 -6.39
C ILE A 53 -2.34 -1.85 -7.76
N GLY A 54 -1.81 -3.06 -7.79
CA GLY A 54 -1.55 -3.82 -9.01
C GLY A 54 -0.21 -4.54 -8.97
N GLU A 55 0.07 -5.34 -10.01
CA GLU A 55 1.28 -6.16 -10.11
C GLU A 55 2.56 -5.32 -10.13
N ASN A 56 3.68 -5.95 -9.76
CA ASN A 56 4.99 -5.32 -9.82
C ASN A 56 5.40 -5.04 -11.27
N GLY A 57 6.12 -3.93 -11.49
CA GLY A 57 6.60 -3.54 -12.83
C GLY A 57 5.55 -2.85 -13.72
N LYS A 58 4.31 -2.66 -13.27
CA LYS A 58 3.25 -1.99 -14.06
C LYS A 58 3.32 -0.46 -14.04
N GLY A 59 4.28 0.14 -13.35
CA GLY A 59 4.48 1.58 -13.36
C GLY A 59 3.89 2.34 -12.18
N LYS A 60 3.52 1.68 -11.07
CA LYS A 60 2.97 2.35 -9.86
C LYS A 60 3.91 3.44 -9.34
N SER A 61 5.14 3.09 -8.98
CA SER A 61 6.16 4.05 -8.53
C SER A 61 6.58 5.01 -9.65
N THR A 62 6.54 4.57 -10.92
CA THR A 62 6.79 5.43 -12.08
C THR A 62 5.75 6.54 -12.17
N LEU A 63 4.46 6.23 -11.91
CA LEU A 63 3.41 7.26 -11.82
C LEU A 63 3.76 8.31 -10.76
N LEU A 64 4.10 7.87 -9.54
CA LEU A 64 4.45 8.80 -8.47
C LEU A 64 5.64 9.68 -8.85
N LYS A 65 6.71 9.08 -9.40
CA LYS A 65 7.90 9.80 -9.86
C LYS A 65 7.60 10.76 -11.02
N THR A 66 6.69 10.41 -11.90
CA THR A 66 6.24 11.31 -12.98
C THR A 66 5.46 12.51 -12.42
N LEU A 67 4.57 12.28 -11.45
CA LEU A 67 3.81 13.35 -10.81
C LEU A 67 4.70 14.36 -10.08
N VAL A 68 5.75 13.89 -9.40
CA VAL A 68 6.69 14.78 -8.70
C VAL A 68 7.79 15.37 -9.61
N GLY A 69 7.77 15.02 -10.90
CA GLY A 69 8.69 15.57 -11.90
C GLY A 69 10.08 14.95 -11.94
N GLU A 70 10.28 13.78 -11.30
CA GLU A 70 11.54 13.03 -11.36
C GLU A 70 11.72 12.29 -12.69
N ILE A 71 10.62 11.88 -13.31
CA ILE A 71 10.57 11.22 -14.61
C ILE A 71 9.64 12.05 -15.51
N PRO A 72 10.03 12.40 -16.73
CA PRO A 72 9.15 13.10 -17.64
C PRO A 72 7.99 12.20 -18.08
N ALA A 73 6.81 12.79 -18.26
CA ALA A 73 5.70 12.10 -18.93
C ALA A 73 6.07 11.84 -20.39
N LEU A 74 5.72 10.66 -20.91
CA LEU A 74 5.94 10.30 -22.32
C LEU A 74 4.83 10.86 -23.24
N GLY A 75 3.62 11.09 -22.67
CA GLY A 75 2.48 11.65 -23.38
C GLY A 75 1.33 11.98 -22.44
N GLY A 76 0.27 12.56 -23.00
CA GLY A 76 -0.88 13.00 -22.20
C GLY A 76 -0.60 14.25 -21.37
N GLU A 77 -1.44 14.50 -20.38
CA GLU A 77 -1.27 15.65 -19.49
C GLU A 77 -1.71 15.34 -18.05
N PHE A 78 -1.09 16.00 -17.09
CA PHE A 78 -1.60 16.09 -15.72
C PHE A 78 -1.43 17.51 -15.18
N LYS A 79 -2.28 17.86 -14.23
CA LYS A 79 -2.23 19.17 -13.56
C LYS A 79 -2.54 19.01 -12.09
N PHE A 80 -1.73 19.67 -11.25
CA PHE A 80 -2.11 19.93 -9.87
C PHE A 80 -3.16 21.03 -9.80
N GLY A 81 -4.07 20.88 -8.85
CA GLY A 81 -5.05 21.92 -8.54
C GLY A 81 -4.40 23.18 -7.95
N GLN A 82 -5.19 24.22 -7.79
CA GLN A 82 -4.71 25.45 -7.16
C GLN A 82 -4.38 25.20 -5.67
N ASN A 83 -3.37 25.84 -5.17
CA ASN A 83 -2.89 25.76 -3.79
C ASN A 83 -2.48 24.34 -3.37
N VAL A 84 -2.06 23.47 -4.29
CA VAL A 84 -1.54 22.16 -3.94
C VAL A 84 -0.08 22.28 -3.56
N GLU A 85 0.21 21.95 -2.30
CA GLU A 85 1.55 21.76 -1.75
C GLU A 85 1.72 20.29 -1.42
N TRP A 86 2.64 19.61 -2.10
CA TRP A 86 2.84 18.18 -1.92
C TRP A 86 4.11 17.85 -1.15
N GLY A 87 4.04 16.78 -0.37
CA GLY A 87 5.18 16.09 0.21
C GLY A 87 5.33 14.72 -0.44
N TYR A 88 6.54 14.38 -0.87
CA TYR A 88 6.84 13.08 -1.48
C TYR A 88 7.73 12.25 -0.59
N PHE A 89 7.31 11.05 -0.33
CA PHE A 89 8.07 10.04 0.40
C PHE A 89 8.37 8.86 -0.54
N ASP A 90 9.66 8.57 -0.72
CA ASP A 90 10.18 7.40 -1.42
C ASP A 90 11.00 6.58 -0.41
N GLN A 91 10.56 5.37 -0.14
CA GLN A 91 11.21 4.48 0.82
C GLN A 91 12.67 4.21 0.47
N HIS A 92 12.99 3.96 -0.81
CA HIS A 92 14.38 3.70 -1.23
C HIS A 92 15.27 4.90 -0.93
N LYS A 93 14.79 6.11 -1.21
CA LYS A 93 15.52 7.34 -0.90
C LYS A 93 15.72 7.50 0.60
N ALA A 94 14.67 7.29 1.41
CA ALA A 94 14.74 7.43 2.86
C ALA A 94 15.76 6.50 3.51
N VAL A 95 15.91 5.27 3.00
CA VAL A 95 16.88 4.29 3.52
C VAL A 95 18.28 4.53 3.01
N MET A 96 18.41 4.96 1.74
CA MET A 96 19.71 5.17 1.06
C MET A 96 20.27 6.59 1.21
N GLU A 97 19.51 7.52 1.82
CA GLU A 97 19.98 8.86 2.07
C GLU A 97 21.30 8.81 2.84
N ARG A 98 22.32 9.52 2.31
CA ARG A 98 23.65 9.59 2.93
C ARG A 98 23.60 10.63 4.04
N PHE A 99 23.66 10.14 5.26
CA PHE A 99 23.81 10.95 6.47
C PHE A 99 25.26 10.88 6.96
N ASP A 100 25.69 11.88 7.71
CA ASP A 100 26.86 11.72 8.56
C ASP A 100 26.51 10.68 9.65
N PRO A 101 27.16 9.51 9.69
CA PRO A 101 26.85 8.45 10.64
C PRO A 101 27.06 8.87 12.09
N GLU A 102 27.91 9.86 12.35
CA GLU A 102 28.22 10.37 13.69
C GLU A 102 27.26 11.48 14.15
N GLN A 103 26.49 12.08 13.23
CA GLN A 103 25.49 13.09 13.55
C GLN A 103 24.34 12.47 14.35
N THR A 104 23.82 13.17 15.34
CA THR A 104 22.61 12.72 16.06
C THR A 104 21.36 12.95 15.21
N MET A 105 20.31 12.17 15.48
CA MET A 105 19.00 12.34 14.84
C MET A 105 18.47 13.78 15.04
N LEU A 106 18.64 14.32 16.24
CA LEU A 106 18.23 15.67 16.59
C LEU A 106 18.98 16.72 15.77
N ASP A 107 20.30 16.58 15.60
CA ASP A 107 21.11 17.54 14.83
C ASP A 107 20.78 17.43 13.34
N ASN A 108 20.58 16.21 12.82
CA ASN A 108 20.17 15.97 11.45
C ASN A 108 18.78 16.58 11.14
N PHE A 109 17.88 16.55 12.10
CA PHE A 109 16.57 17.22 11.97
C PHE A 109 16.74 18.75 11.94
N ARG A 110 17.56 19.31 12.84
CA ARG A 110 17.81 20.76 12.92
C ARG A 110 18.54 21.31 11.69
N GLU A 111 19.39 20.53 11.06
CA GLU A 111 20.02 20.90 9.79
C GLU A 111 18.96 21.13 8.70
N ALA A 112 17.94 20.28 8.63
CA ALA A 112 16.82 20.46 7.71
C ALA A 112 15.88 21.60 8.10
N TYR A 113 15.77 21.90 9.40
CA TYR A 113 14.85 22.91 9.98
C TYR A 113 15.56 23.77 11.03
N PRO A 114 16.43 24.71 10.59
CA PRO A 114 17.29 25.50 11.49
C PRO A 114 16.50 26.38 12.46
N ASP A 115 15.31 26.81 12.07
CA ASP A 115 14.46 27.70 12.87
C ASP A 115 13.76 27.00 14.04
N TYR A 116 13.80 25.66 14.10
CA TYR A 116 13.14 24.91 15.17
C TYR A 116 13.98 24.90 16.43
N LEU A 117 13.32 25.20 17.54
CA LEU A 117 13.92 25.04 18.86
C LEU A 117 14.12 23.56 19.17
N ARG A 118 15.12 23.24 20.01
CA ARG A 118 15.42 21.86 20.38
C ARG A 118 14.21 21.11 20.96
N GLU A 119 13.36 21.79 21.71
CA GLU A 119 12.13 21.23 22.30
C GLU A 119 11.06 20.94 21.22
N GLU A 120 10.95 21.78 20.21
CA GLU A 120 10.05 21.57 19.07
C GLU A 120 10.47 20.37 18.24
N VAL A 121 11.78 20.21 17.99
CA VAL A 121 12.33 19.02 17.33
C VAL A 121 12.03 17.76 18.14
N ARG A 122 12.25 17.79 19.47
CA ARG A 122 11.92 16.65 20.35
C ARG A 122 10.43 16.32 20.33
N SER A 123 9.58 17.33 20.29
CA SER A 123 8.13 17.17 20.19
C SER A 123 7.73 16.55 18.85
N ALA A 124 8.31 17.03 17.73
CA ALA A 124 8.08 16.49 16.39
C ALA A 124 8.52 15.02 16.30
N LEU A 125 9.73 14.71 16.76
CA LEU A 125 10.26 13.33 16.80
C LEU A 125 9.43 12.43 17.73
N GLY A 126 8.99 12.96 18.88
CA GLY A 126 8.09 12.27 19.80
C GLY A 126 6.78 11.85 19.15
N GLY A 127 6.23 12.69 18.27
CA GLY A 127 5.07 12.37 17.45
C GLY A 127 5.29 11.16 16.53
N PHE A 128 6.54 10.82 16.20
CA PHE A 128 6.93 9.65 15.40
C PHE A 128 7.54 8.52 16.23
N LEU A 129 7.17 8.43 17.50
CA LEU A 129 7.58 7.37 18.42
C LEU A 129 9.08 7.39 18.79
N PHE A 130 9.78 8.50 18.55
CA PHE A 130 11.12 8.67 19.09
C PHE A 130 11.02 9.39 20.45
N SER A 131 11.42 8.73 21.52
CA SER A 131 11.25 9.26 22.87
C SER A 131 12.51 9.17 23.70
N GLY A 132 12.64 10.10 24.65
CA GLY A 132 13.73 10.09 25.62
C GLY A 132 15.11 10.22 24.99
N GLU A 133 15.97 9.21 25.23
CA GLU A 133 17.33 9.15 24.71
C GLU A 133 17.42 8.75 23.24
N GLU A 134 16.34 8.22 22.66
CA GLU A 134 16.35 7.78 21.26
C GLU A 134 16.61 8.92 20.28
N VAL A 135 16.20 10.13 20.61
CA VAL A 135 16.43 11.32 19.78
C VAL A 135 17.91 11.71 19.67
N GLU A 136 18.74 11.25 20.60
CA GLU A 136 20.20 11.45 20.61
C GLU A 136 20.96 10.30 19.93
N LYS A 137 20.26 9.27 19.42
CA LYS A 137 20.92 8.20 18.64
C LYS A 137 21.62 8.79 17.42
N LYS A 138 22.80 8.24 17.10
CA LYS A 138 23.53 8.58 15.89
C LYS A 138 22.83 8.03 14.65
N MET A 139 22.88 8.75 13.55
CA MET A 139 22.24 8.35 12.27
C MET A 139 22.72 6.99 11.77
N GLY A 140 24.00 6.65 12.02
CA GLY A 140 24.56 5.34 11.68
C GLY A 140 24.02 4.17 12.49
N GLN A 141 23.36 4.43 13.62
CA GLN A 141 22.77 3.40 14.51
C GLN A 141 21.27 3.18 14.26
N LEU A 142 20.66 3.97 13.36
CA LEU A 142 19.25 3.85 13.05
C LEU A 142 18.96 2.62 12.20
N SER A 143 17.96 1.84 12.61
CA SER A 143 17.37 0.79 11.77
C SER A 143 16.69 1.37 10.53
N GLY A 144 16.41 0.53 9.53
CA GLY A 144 15.67 0.95 8.33
C GLY A 144 14.31 1.58 8.67
N GLY A 145 13.56 0.97 9.59
CA GLY A 145 12.27 1.50 10.05
C GLY A 145 12.38 2.84 10.80
N GLU A 146 13.43 3.04 11.60
CA GLU A 146 13.69 4.33 12.25
C GLU A 146 14.03 5.43 11.22
N LYS A 147 14.82 5.11 10.19
CA LYS A 147 15.10 6.04 9.07
C LYS A 147 13.83 6.44 8.32
N VAL A 148 12.97 5.48 8.01
CA VAL A 148 11.66 5.70 7.37
C VAL A 148 10.79 6.63 8.23
N ARG A 149 10.66 6.37 9.53
CA ARG A 149 9.90 7.23 10.45
C ARG A 149 10.47 8.65 10.54
N LEU A 150 11.81 8.79 10.57
CA LEU A 150 12.48 10.10 10.57
C LEU A 150 12.21 10.88 9.28
N ALA A 151 12.31 10.22 8.12
CA ALA A 151 12.04 10.85 6.82
C ALA A 151 10.58 11.33 6.72
N LEU A 152 9.62 10.51 7.16
CA LEU A 152 8.21 10.91 7.24
C LEU A 152 8.00 12.08 8.20
N CYS A 153 8.63 12.04 9.38
CA CYS A 153 8.59 13.13 10.33
C CYS A 153 9.06 14.44 9.69
N LYS A 154 10.22 14.43 9.05
CA LYS A 154 10.77 15.59 8.35
C LYS A 154 9.83 16.11 7.27
N MET A 155 9.35 15.25 6.38
CA MET A 155 8.44 15.62 5.29
C MET A 155 7.19 16.34 5.82
N LEU A 156 6.60 15.85 6.91
CA LEU A 156 5.38 16.44 7.46
C LEU A 156 5.55 17.78 8.15
N GLN A 157 6.80 18.19 8.48
CA GLN A 157 7.05 19.53 9.04
C GLN A 157 6.75 20.66 8.04
N THR A 158 6.82 20.38 6.74
CA THR A 158 6.42 21.35 5.70
C THR A 158 4.92 21.57 5.63
N ARG A 159 4.13 20.75 6.34
CA ARG A 159 2.66 20.78 6.42
C ARG A 159 1.99 20.79 5.05
N PRO A 160 2.35 19.87 4.15
CA PRO A 160 1.76 19.79 2.81
C PRO A 160 0.27 19.47 2.90
N ASN A 161 -0.50 19.74 1.84
CA ASN A 161 -1.91 19.35 1.74
C ASN A 161 -2.16 18.14 0.84
N LEU A 162 -1.10 17.63 0.21
CA LEU A 162 -1.07 16.39 -0.54
C LEU A 162 0.14 15.57 -0.12
N LEU A 163 -0.08 14.34 0.34
CA LEU A 163 0.96 13.36 0.59
C LEU A 163 1.02 12.38 -0.58
N ILE A 164 2.21 12.18 -1.12
CA ILE A 164 2.51 11.18 -2.14
C ILE A 164 3.49 10.19 -1.52
N LEU A 165 3.06 8.94 -1.30
CA LEU A 165 3.83 7.96 -0.53
C LEU A 165 4.09 6.70 -1.37
N ASP A 166 5.37 6.34 -1.53
CA ASP A 166 5.78 5.12 -2.22
C ASP A 166 6.24 4.08 -1.21
N GLU A 167 5.44 3.02 -1.01
CA GLU A 167 5.66 1.90 -0.08
C GLU A 167 6.04 2.33 1.36
N PRO A 168 5.22 3.18 2.02
CA PRO A 168 5.61 3.76 3.31
C PRO A 168 5.63 2.75 4.46
N THR A 169 4.99 1.59 4.30
CA THR A 169 4.90 0.54 5.34
C THR A 169 6.03 -0.46 5.31
N ASN A 170 6.82 -0.52 4.23
CA ASN A 170 7.92 -1.46 4.12
C ASN A 170 9.03 -1.15 5.14
N HIS A 171 9.63 -2.20 5.69
CA HIS A 171 10.64 -2.14 6.77
C HIS A 171 10.16 -1.48 8.08
N MET A 172 8.86 -1.18 8.22
CA MET A 172 8.30 -0.76 9.49
C MET A 172 7.90 -1.96 10.35
N ASP A 173 8.15 -1.86 11.64
CA ASP A 173 7.58 -2.75 12.65
C ASP A 173 6.06 -2.50 12.80
N ILE A 174 5.37 -3.42 13.43
CA ILE A 174 3.90 -3.35 13.63
C ILE A 174 3.50 -2.04 14.31
N VAL A 175 4.28 -1.60 15.31
CA VAL A 175 4.00 -0.36 16.05
C VAL A 175 4.13 0.88 15.14
N GLY A 176 5.13 0.88 14.26
CA GLY A 176 5.33 1.93 13.26
C GLY A 176 4.21 1.97 12.23
N LYS A 177 3.77 0.81 11.74
CA LYS A 177 2.62 0.70 10.81
C LYS A 177 1.34 1.21 11.41
N ASP A 178 0.99 0.78 12.63
CA ASP A 178 -0.19 1.26 13.37
C ASP A 178 -0.17 2.77 13.57
N ALA A 179 1.00 3.29 13.89
CA ALA A 179 1.19 4.72 14.10
C ALA A 179 1.02 5.51 12.79
N LEU A 180 1.59 5.02 11.67
CA LEU A 180 1.41 5.62 10.35
C LEU A 180 -0.07 5.59 9.91
N GLU A 181 -0.76 4.47 10.13
CA GLU A 181 -2.19 4.31 9.84
C GLU A 181 -3.02 5.38 10.59
N LYS A 182 -2.84 5.48 11.90
CA LYS A 182 -3.54 6.48 12.74
C LYS A 182 -3.26 7.90 12.24
N MET A 183 -2.01 8.22 11.97
CA MET A 183 -1.60 9.53 11.46
C MET A 183 -2.30 9.85 10.14
N LEU A 184 -2.32 8.93 9.17
CA LEU A 184 -2.97 9.14 7.87
C LEU A 184 -4.50 9.23 7.98
N ASN A 185 -5.10 8.54 8.94
CA ASN A 185 -6.54 8.63 9.19
C ASN A 185 -6.94 9.97 9.83
N GLU A 186 -6.07 10.56 10.65
CA GLU A 186 -6.25 11.87 11.28
C GLU A 186 -5.78 13.04 10.39
N TYR A 187 -5.01 12.75 9.33
CA TYR A 187 -4.51 13.79 8.43
C TYR A 187 -5.64 14.46 7.65
N GLU A 188 -5.71 15.79 7.72
CA GLU A 188 -6.78 16.58 7.10
C GLU A 188 -6.55 16.90 5.62
N GLY A 189 -5.43 16.50 5.05
CA GLY A 189 -5.10 16.66 3.62
C GLY A 189 -5.55 15.49 2.76
N THR A 190 -4.96 15.41 1.57
CA THR A 190 -5.20 14.38 0.55
C THR A 190 -4.01 13.43 0.51
N VAL A 191 -4.23 12.16 0.27
CA VAL A 191 -3.16 11.14 0.22
C VAL A 191 -3.25 10.34 -1.07
N LEU A 192 -2.13 10.19 -1.76
CA LEU A 192 -1.92 9.26 -2.85
C LEU A 192 -0.80 8.31 -2.45
N PHE A 193 -1.04 7.01 -2.42
CA PHE A 193 -0.03 6.08 -1.94
C PHE A 193 0.00 4.76 -2.70
N VAL A 194 1.19 4.19 -2.82
CA VAL A 194 1.42 2.81 -3.24
C VAL A 194 1.67 1.98 -2.00
N SER A 195 1.02 0.85 -1.86
CA SER A 195 1.33 -0.15 -0.85
C SER A 195 0.96 -1.55 -1.32
N HIS A 196 1.72 -2.54 -0.87
CA HIS A 196 1.41 -3.96 -1.01
C HIS A 196 0.75 -4.55 0.25
N ASP A 197 0.71 -3.80 1.33
CA ASP A 197 0.09 -4.19 2.59
C ASP A 197 -1.44 -4.02 2.50
N ARG A 198 -2.14 -5.14 2.28
CA ARG A 198 -3.61 -5.17 2.13
C ARG A 198 -4.33 -4.66 3.38
N TYR A 199 -3.79 -4.98 4.56
CA TYR A 199 -4.36 -4.51 5.82
C TYR A 199 -4.28 -2.99 5.90
N PHE A 200 -3.10 -2.42 5.62
CA PHE A 200 -2.92 -0.98 5.60
C PHE A 200 -3.83 -0.29 4.58
N ILE A 201 -3.95 -0.85 3.36
CA ILE A 201 -4.86 -0.33 2.32
C ILE A 201 -6.30 -0.32 2.83
N SER A 202 -6.77 -1.42 3.45
CA SER A 202 -8.15 -1.53 3.95
C SER A 202 -8.50 -0.53 5.04
N ARG A 203 -7.50 -0.09 5.82
CA ARG A 203 -7.68 0.84 6.94
C ARG A 203 -7.56 2.31 6.55
N VAL A 204 -6.84 2.60 5.46
CA VAL A 204 -6.50 3.98 5.06
C VAL A 204 -7.24 4.42 3.80
N ALA A 205 -7.38 3.54 2.79
CA ALA A 205 -7.89 3.92 1.48
C ALA A 205 -9.39 4.26 1.48
N THR A 206 -9.76 5.35 0.80
CA THR A 206 -11.14 5.72 0.48
C THR A 206 -11.45 5.56 -1.01
N GLY A 207 -10.43 5.26 -1.82
CA GLY A 207 -10.50 5.00 -3.24
C GLY A 207 -9.33 4.15 -3.70
N ILE A 208 -9.50 3.46 -4.83
CA ILE A 208 -8.52 2.54 -5.40
C ILE A 208 -8.19 2.95 -6.83
N LEU A 209 -6.91 2.98 -7.17
CA LEU A 209 -6.40 3.10 -8.53
C LEU A 209 -5.68 1.80 -8.91
N GLU A 210 -6.36 0.96 -9.68
CA GLU A 210 -5.87 -0.37 -10.03
C GLU A 210 -5.11 -0.35 -11.35
N PHE A 211 -3.89 -0.87 -11.33
CA PHE A 211 -3.07 -1.18 -12.49
C PHE A 211 -3.31 -2.64 -12.88
N SER A 212 -4.13 -2.87 -13.90
CA SER A 212 -4.52 -4.21 -14.37
C SER A 212 -3.69 -4.67 -15.55
N SER A 213 -3.47 -5.99 -15.65
CA SER A 213 -2.81 -6.64 -16.79
C SER A 213 -3.80 -7.24 -17.79
N GLU A 214 -5.12 -7.13 -17.54
CA GLU A 214 -6.12 -7.85 -18.35
C GLU A 214 -6.29 -7.34 -19.78
N ASP A 215 -5.89 -6.11 -20.08
CA ASP A 215 -5.89 -5.59 -21.46
C ASP A 215 -4.47 -5.67 -22.04
N MET A 216 -4.21 -6.67 -22.87
CA MET A 216 -2.91 -7.01 -23.46
C MET A 216 -2.25 -5.92 -24.33
N ALA A 217 -2.92 -4.81 -24.64
CA ALA A 217 -2.38 -3.81 -25.57
C ALA A 217 -1.69 -2.61 -24.90
N GLN A 218 -2.14 -2.19 -23.72
CA GLN A 218 -1.54 -1.13 -22.87
C GLN A 218 -2.15 -1.30 -21.49
N GLY A 219 -1.32 -1.39 -20.43
CA GLY A 219 -1.79 -1.56 -19.08
C GLY A 219 -2.98 -0.64 -18.77
N SER A 220 -4.15 -1.20 -18.54
CA SER A 220 -5.34 -0.42 -18.24
C SER A 220 -5.34 -0.03 -16.77
N VAL A 221 -5.53 1.26 -16.51
CA VAL A 221 -5.63 1.79 -15.14
C VAL A 221 -7.07 2.19 -14.90
N LYS A 222 -7.69 1.63 -13.85
CA LYS A 222 -9.09 1.89 -13.48
C LYS A 222 -9.16 2.53 -12.09
N GLN A 223 -9.94 3.59 -11.96
CA GLN A 223 -10.19 4.24 -10.66
C GLN A 223 -11.55 3.78 -10.11
N TYR A 224 -11.55 3.34 -8.85
CA TYR A 224 -12.72 2.95 -8.09
C TYR A 224 -12.88 3.91 -6.91
N ARG A 225 -14.07 4.51 -6.77
CA ARG A 225 -14.43 5.43 -5.68
C ARG A 225 -15.18 4.68 -4.60
N MET A 226 -14.51 3.74 -3.99
CA MET A 226 -15.02 2.87 -2.95
C MET A 226 -13.87 2.42 -2.06
N ASP A 227 -14.17 1.97 -0.86
CA ASP A 227 -13.17 1.39 0.04
C ASP A 227 -12.65 0.03 -0.48
N TYR A 228 -11.61 -0.48 0.18
CA TYR A 228 -10.94 -1.69 -0.28
C TYR A 228 -11.81 -2.95 -0.15
N ALA A 229 -12.70 -3.03 0.85
CA ALA A 229 -13.60 -4.17 1.03
C ALA A 229 -14.63 -4.24 -0.11
N GLN A 230 -15.26 -3.10 -0.42
CA GLN A 230 -16.19 -2.98 -1.55
C GLN A 230 -15.52 -3.29 -2.90
N TYR A 231 -14.26 -2.85 -3.06
CA TYR A 231 -13.47 -3.16 -4.24
C TYR A 231 -13.24 -4.66 -4.41
N LEU A 232 -12.86 -5.38 -3.33
CA LEU A 232 -12.70 -6.82 -3.35
C LEU A 232 -14.00 -7.54 -3.70
N GLU A 233 -15.10 -7.17 -3.08
CA GLU A 233 -16.42 -7.71 -3.37
C GLU A 233 -16.82 -7.51 -4.84
N GLN A 234 -16.56 -6.31 -5.39
CA GLN A 234 -16.80 -6.05 -6.80
C GLN A 234 -15.95 -6.94 -7.71
N LYS A 235 -14.67 -7.13 -7.39
CA LYS A 235 -13.77 -8.01 -8.16
C LYS A 235 -14.20 -9.47 -8.13
N GLU A 236 -14.71 -9.95 -7.01
CA GLU A 236 -15.26 -11.31 -6.90
C GLU A 236 -16.52 -11.48 -7.76
N ARG A 237 -17.41 -10.49 -7.76
CA ARG A 237 -18.60 -10.48 -8.63
C ARG A 237 -18.24 -10.42 -10.11
N GLU A 238 -17.21 -9.64 -10.48
CA GLU A 238 -16.68 -9.58 -11.85
C GLU A 238 -16.14 -10.95 -12.29
N LYS A 239 -15.36 -11.62 -11.43
CA LYS A 239 -14.83 -12.98 -11.68
C LYS A 239 -15.93 -14.04 -11.77
N ALA A 240 -17.00 -13.91 -11.00
CA ALA A 240 -18.15 -14.82 -11.02
C ALA A 240 -19.08 -14.60 -12.22
N GLY A 241 -18.81 -13.64 -13.11
CA GLY A 241 -19.65 -13.32 -14.27
C GLY A 241 -21.00 -12.70 -13.93
N LEU A 242 -21.18 -12.18 -12.69
CA LEU A 242 -22.45 -11.67 -12.15
C LEU A 242 -22.60 -10.15 -12.32
N VAL A 243 -21.77 -9.47 -13.13
CA VAL A 243 -21.77 -7.99 -13.19
C VAL A 243 -22.41 -7.41 -14.42
N GLY A 244 -23.59 -6.83 -14.22
CA GLY A 244 -24.05 -5.68 -14.98
C GLY A 244 -23.34 -4.42 -14.44
N ASN A 245 -22.74 -3.67 -15.34
CA ASN A 245 -21.88 -2.50 -15.19
C ASN A 245 -22.48 -1.40 -14.27
N THR A 246 -22.12 -1.36 -12.98
CA THR A 246 -22.46 -0.28 -12.05
C THR A 246 -21.25 0.14 -11.25
N GLY A 247 -20.60 1.24 -11.68
CA GLY A 247 -19.62 1.94 -10.84
C GLY A 247 -18.33 2.44 -11.47
N ALA A 248 -17.99 2.05 -12.70
CA ALA A 248 -16.83 2.64 -13.38
C ALA A 248 -17.25 3.95 -14.09
N VAL A 249 -16.79 5.09 -13.60
CA VAL A 249 -16.96 6.38 -14.30
C VAL A 249 -15.96 6.42 -15.46
N SER A 250 -16.38 5.85 -16.59
CA SER A 250 -15.74 6.12 -17.87
C SER A 250 -16.21 7.49 -18.36
N VAL A 251 -15.33 8.48 -18.33
CA VAL A 251 -15.58 9.77 -18.99
C VAL A 251 -15.49 9.56 -20.49
N LYS A 252 -16.61 9.18 -21.11
CA LYS A 252 -16.74 9.24 -22.56
C LYS A 252 -17.15 10.65 -22.95
N SER A 253 -16.31 11.31 -23.72
CA SER A 253 -16.65 12.51 -24.48
C SER A 253 -17.81 12.20 -25.42
N SER A 254 -18.88 12.96 -25.25
CA SER A 254 -20.06 12.93 -26.11
C SER A 254 -19.77 13.61 -27.44
N ASP A 255 -19.77 12.85 -28.52
CA ASP A 255 -20.15 13.38 -29.83
C ASP A 255 -21.37 12.63 -30.34
N ARG A 256 -22.46 13.42 -30.47
CA ARG A 256 -23.71 13.01 -31.03
C ARG A 256 -23.55 12.77 -32.53
N LYS A 257 -23.96 11.60 -33.03
CA LYS A 257 -24.67 11.52 -34.31
C LYS A 257 -25.82 10.51 -34.20
N MET A 258 -27.02 11.06 -34.40
CA MET A 258 -28.26 10.35 -34.69
C MET A 258 -28.08 9.47 -35.93
N ASN A 259 -28.56 8.26 -35.89
CA ASN A 259 -29.32 7.69 -37.00
C ASN A 259 -30.25 6.57 -36.51
N THR A 260 -31.51 6.76 -36.83
CA THR A 260 -32.63 5.83 -36.75
C THR A 260 -32.54 4.77 -37.83
N GLN A 261 -32.88 3.52 -37.54
CA GLN A 261 -33.87 2.72 -38.27
C GLN A 261 -34.00 1.30 -37.71
N ASP A 262 -35.22 0.99 -37.43
CA ASP A 262 -36.01 -0.23 -37.35
C ASP A 262 -35.43 -1.54 -37.95
N ASN A 263 -35.60 -2.70 -37.31
CA ASN A 263 -36.66 -3.69 -37.58
C ASN A 263 -36.37 -5.08 -36.93
N SER A 264 -37.41 -5.54 -36.22
CA SER A 264 -38.08 -6.84 -36.26
C SER A 264 -37.32 -8.14 -35.85
N VAL A 265 -37.76 -8.65 -34.72
CA VAL A 265 -38.43 -9.97 -34.49
C VAL A 265 -37.83 -11.22 -35.15
N THR A 266 -37.34 -12.11 -34.33
CA THR A 266 -37.78 -13.51 -34.33
C THR A 266 -37.50 -14.18 -32.99
N SER A 267 -38.55 -14.73 -32.45
CA SER A 267 -38.64 -15.63 -31.30
C SER A 267 -38.01 -16.98 -31.61
N ASN A 268 -37.22 -17.54 -30.66
CA ASN A 268 -37.17 -18.98 -30.50
C ASN A 268 -37.09 -19.33 -29.00
N ASN A 269 -38.13 -20.00 -28.56
CA ASN A 269 -38.28 -20.67 -27.28
C ASN A 269 -37.21 -21.75 -27.12
N ALA A 270 -36.47 -21.66 -26.01
CA ALA A 270 -35.92 -22.86 -25.38
C ALA A 270 -36.13 -22.69 -23.86
N ALA A 271 -36.82 -23.67 -23.30
CA ALA A 271 -37.32 -23.72 -21.94
C ALA A 271 -36.21 -23.53 -20.90
N ALA A 272 -36.45 -22.67 -19.93
CA ALA A 272 -35.66 -22.57 -18.70
C ALA A 272 -35.91 -23.80 -17.85
N PRO A 273 -34.87 -24.39 -17.23
CA PRO A 273 -35.07 -25.41 -16.19
C PRO A 273 -35.65 -24.76 -14.94
N THR A 274 -36.64 -25.43 -14.37
CA THR A 274 -37.38 -25.03 -13.17
C THR A 274 -36.49 -25.05 -11.93
N LEU A 275 -36.77 -24.15 -10.99
CA LEU A 275 -36.08 -23.88 -9.74
C LEU A 275 -36.03 -25.06 -8.72
N ASP A 276 -36.55 -26.24 -9.06
CA ASP A 276 -36.60 -27.39 -8.14
C ASP A 276 -35.44 -28.37 -8.23
N ASP A 277 -34.53 -28.22 -9.22
CA ASP A 277 -33.39 -29.15 -9.39
C ASP A 277 -32.07 -28.70 -8.73
N VAL A 278 -32.04 -27.58 -7.99
CA VAL A 278 -30.84 -27.07 -7.35
C VAL A 278 -30.77 -27.37 -5.84
N PHE A 279 -31.78 -27.94 -5.24
CA PHE A 279 -31.85 -28.19 -3.79
C PHE A 279 -31.69 -29.65 -3.38
N ASP A 280 -30.72 -30.39 -3.92
CA ASP A 280 -30.34 -31.66 -3.32
C ASP A 280 -28.87 -32.00 -3.42
N LYS A 281 -28.04 -31.18 -2.76
CA LYS A 281 -26.74 -31.58 -2.21
C LYS A 281 -26.56 -30.87 -0.86
N LYS A 282 -27.27 -31.34 0.16
CA LYS A 282 -26.82 -31.23 1.54
C LYS A 282 -25.54 -32.05 1.71
N SER A 283 -24.42 -31.51 1.21
CA SER A 283 -23.12 -31.91 1.67
C SER A 283 -23.07 -31.58 3.16
N TYR A 284 -22.78 -32.56 3.96
CA TYR A 284 -22.59 -32.50 5.41
C TYR A 284 -21.56 -31.39 5.75
N TYR A 285 -22.02 -30.16 5.89
CA TYR A 285 -21.26 -29.10 6.47
C TYR A 285 -21.12 -29.37 7.95
N ASN A 286 -19.96 -29.86 8.39
CA ASN A 286 -19.65 -30.09 9.79
C ASN A 286 -18.68 -28.99 10.24
N PRO A 287 -19.20 -27.92 10.90
CA PRO A 287 -18.40 -26.78 11.33
C PRO A 287 -17.20 -27.20 12.17
N GLY A 288 -17.35 -28.18 13.05
CA GLY A 288 -16.27 -28.67 13.90
C GLY A 288 -15.10 -29.33 13.13
N LYS A 289 -15.36 -29.96 11.97
CA LYS A 289 -14.31 -30.52 11.13
C LYS A 289 -13.54 -29.43 10.37
N VAL A 290 -14.22 -28.38 9.91
CA VAL A 290 -13.60 -27.25 9.23
C VAL A 290 -12.73 -26.48 10.21
N LEU A 291 -13.24 -26.20 11.40
CA LEU A 291 -12.52 -25.50 12.47
C LEU A 291 -11.25 -26.28 12.92
N SER A 292 -11.35 -27.62 13.03
CA SER A 292 -10.20 -28.48 13.31
C SER A 292 -9.17 -28.49 12.18
N ARG A 293 -9.61 -28.38 10.92
CA ARG A 293 -8.72 -28.30 9.74
C ARG A 293 -7.98 -26.97 9.70
N LEU A 294 -8.67 -25.86 9.92
CA LEU A 294 -8.07 -24.51 9.93
C LEU A 294 -7.04 -24.39 11.05
N LYS A 295 -7.33 -24.87 12.26
CA LYS A 295 -6.34 -24.89 13.36
C LYS A 295 -5.09 -25.69 13.02
N LYS A 296 -5.22 -26.84 12.37
CA LYS A 296 -4.05 -27.63 11.92
C LYS A 296 -3.27 -26.95 10.80
N GLN A 297 -3.94 -26.19 9.94
CA GLN A 297 -3.26 -25.39 8.92
C GLN A 297 -2.45 -24.27 9.56
N LEU A 298 -3.00 -23.59 10.54
CA LEU A 298 -2.34 -22.53 11.28
C LEU A 298 -1.07 -23.05 11.97
N GLU A 299 -1.18 -24.14 12.73
CA GLU A 299 -0.03 -24.81 13.37
C GLU A 299 1.06 -25.23 12.36
N LYS A 300 0.66 -25.65 11.17
CA LYS A 300 1.61 -25.98 10.09
C LYS A 300 2.33 -24.72 9.56
N TYR A 301 1.61 -23.60 9.39
CA TYR A 301 2.22 -22.36 8.94
C TYR A 301 3.16 -21.76 10.00
N GLU A 302 2.78 -21.81 11.28
CA GLU A 302 3.67 -21.40 12.39
C GLU A 302 4.99 -22.17 12.36
N LYS A 303 4.93 -23.48 12.15
CA LYS A 303 6.12 -24.30 12.05
C LYS A 303 6.97 -23.96 10.82
N MET A 304 6.35 -23.71 9.68
CA MET A 304 7.06 -23.29 8.46
C MET A 304 7.71 -21.92 8.64
N LEU A 305 7.05 -21.00 9.36
CA LEU A 305 7.60 -19.68 9.66
C LEU A 305 8.85 -19.81 10.55
N ALA A 306 8.77 -20.58 11.62
CA ALA A 306 9.90 -20.81 12.52
C ALA A 306 11.11 -21.45 11.80
N GLU A 307 10.88 -22.40 10.88
CA GLU A 307 11.95 -22.99 10.06
C GLU A 307 12.58 -21.96 9.10
N SER A 308 11.79 -21.09 8.52
CA SER A 308 12.24 -20.03 7.63
C SER A 308 13.00 -18.93 8.38
N GLU A 309 12.55 -18.54 9.57
CA GLU A 309 13.29 -17.61 10.46
C GLU A 309 14.66 -18.15 10.86
N GLY A 310 14.76 -19.46 11.14
CA GLY A 310 16.04 -20.12 11.40
C GLY A 310 17.02 -19.98 10.25
N LYS A 311 16.56 -20.25 9.01
CA LYS A 311 17.41 -20.12 7.81
C LYS A 311 17.82 -18.67 7.54
N THR A 312 16.88 -17.72 7.72
CA THR A 312 17.17 -16.29 7.58
C THR A 312 18.26 -15.84 8.57
N SER A 313 18.18 -16.31 9.82
CA SER A 313 19.18 -16.05 10.84
C SER A 313 20.55 -16.62 10.45
N ASP A 314 20.58 -17.85 9.93
CA ASP A 314 21.82 -18.51 9.48
C ASP A 314 22.45 -17.78 8.29
N TYR A 315 21.66 -17.33 7.30
CA TYR A 315 22.19 -16.54 6.18
C TYR A 315 22.72 -15.18 6.63
N LYS A 316 22.04 -14.48 7.55
CA LYS A 316 22.54 -13.23 8.15
C LYS A 316 23.85 -13.43 8.89
N LEU A 317 23.99 -14.54 9.60
CA LEU A 317 25.23 -14.88 10.32
C LEU A 317 26.38 -15.20 9.35
N GLN A 318 26.09 -15.89 8.23
CA GLN A 318 27.09 -16.13 7.17
C GLN A 318 27.54 -14.83 6.49
N LEU A 319 26.65 -13.87 6.25
CA LEU A 319 26.98 -12.56 5.69
C LEU A 319 27.88 -11.72 6.61
N MET A 320 27.83 -11.97 7.92
CA MET A 320 28.69 -11.30 8.92
C MET A 320 30.11 -11.92 9.03
N ASN A 321 30.39 -13.03 8.33
CA ASN A 321 31.70 -13.69 8.41
C ASN A 321 32.77 -12.86 7.65
N PRO A 322 33.83 -12.37 8.33
CA PRO A 322 34.88 -11.57 7.71
C PRO A 322 35.66 -12.29 6.60
N GLU A 323 35.72 -13.63 6.64
CA GLU A 323 36.43 -14.44 5.63
C GLU A 323 35.72 -14.40 4.26
N LEU A 324 34.42 -14.17 4.24
CA LEU A 324 33.61 -14.04 3.02
C LEU A 324 33.64 -12.63 2.40
N ALA A 325 34.16 -11.63 3.12
CA ALA A 325 34.21 -10.24 2.67
C ALA A 325 35.00 -10.02 1.35
N SER A 326 35.90 -10.96 1.02
CA SER A 326 36.72 -10.92 -0.22
C SER A 326 36.13 -11.75 -1.37
N ASP A 327 35.07 -12.54 -1.14
CA ASP A 327 34.46 -13.41 -2.16
C ASP A 327 33.08 -12.87 -2.59
N TYR A 328 33.11 -11.82 -3.44
CA TYR A 328 31.91 -11.13 -3.91
C TYR A 328 30.85 -12.05 -4.55
N PRO A 329 31.21 -13.06 -5.38
CA PRO A 329 30.23 -14.00 -5.92
C PRO A 329 29.45 -14.77 -4.85
N LYS A 330 30.13 -15.26 -3.79
CA LYS A 330 29.48 -15.96 -2.69
C LYS A 330 28.60 -15.07 -1.83
N LEU A 331 29.04 -13.83 -1.59
CA LEU A 331 28.21 -12.83 -0.90
C LEU A 331 26.89 -12.59 -1.65
N MET A 332 26.95 -12.42 -2.97
CA MET A 332 25.75 -12.24 -3.81
C MET A 332 24.85 -13.48 -3.81
N GLU A 333 25.42 -14.68 -3.79
CA GLU A 333 24.64 -15.92 -3.70
C GLU A 333 23.90 -16.03 -2.34
N ILE A 334 24.57 -15.73 -1.23
CA ILE A 334 23.98 -15.78 0.12
C ILE A 334 22.91 -14.67 0.24
N GLN A 335 23.17 -13.47 -0.28
CA GLN A 335 22.19 -12.38 -0.29
C GLN A 335 20.94 -12.78 -1.08
N SER A 336 21.10 -13.38 -2.25
CA SER A 336 19.96 -13.85 -3.06
C SER A 336 19.13 -14.92 -2.35
N LYS A 337 19.80 -15.81 -1.57
CA LYS A 337 19.10 -16.83 -0.76
C LYS A 337 18.38 -16.20 0.41
N LEU A 338 18.95 -15.18 1.04
CA LEU A 338 18.32 -14.40 2.11
C LEU A 338 17.06 -13.71 1.59
N ASP A 339 17.16 -12.99 0.47
CA ASP A 339 16.01 -12.27 -0.15
C ASP A 339 14.89 -13.24 -0.54
N ALA A 340 15.24 -14.43 -1.05
CA ALA A 340 14.28 -15.48 -1.39
C ALA A 340 13.57 -16.05 -0.15
N GLU A 341 14.29 -16.23 0.96
CA GLU A 341 13.71 -16.75 2.20
C GLU A 341 12.86 -15.68 2.91
N GLU A 342 13.25 -14.41 2.88
CA GLU A 342 12.43 -13.31 3.39
C GLU A 342 11.10 -13.18 2.62
N LYS A 343 11.12 -13.34 1.31
CA LYS A 343 9.91 -13.40 0.48
C LYS A 343 9.03 -14.62 0.77
N ASN A 344 9.66 -15.76 1.09
CA ASN A 344 8.95 -16.97 1.52
C ASN A 344 8.25 -16.76 2.86
N GLN A 345 8.88 -16.08 3.82
CA GLN A 345 8.28 -15.70 5.10
C GLN A 345 7.04 -14.82 4.91
N GLU A 346 7.13 -13.82 4.03
CA GLU A 346 6.01 -12.95 3.70
C GLU A 346 4.80 -13.74 3.17
N SER A 347 5.04 -14.69 2.26
CA SER A 347 3.99 -15.57 1.72
C SER A 347 3.38 -16.50 2.79
N ILE A 348 4.17 -16.98 3.76
CA ILE A 348 3.67 -17.81 4.85
C ILE A 348 2.81 -16.98 5.79
N LEU A 349 3.23 -15.76 6.13
CA LEU A 349 2.48 -14.82 6.97
C LEU A 349 1.13 -14.43 6.34
N GLU A 350 1.11 -14.17 5.02
CA GLU A 350 -0.15 -13.90 4.31
C GLU A 350 -1.15 -15.06 4.47
N ARG A 351 -0.69 -16.31 4.28
CA ARG A 351 -1.55 -17.49 4.40
C ARG A 351 -2.00 -17.77 5.83
N MET A 352 -1.15 -17.45 6.81
CA MET A 352 -1.53 -17.53 8.23
C MET A 352 -2.68 -16.56 8.52
N LEU A 353 -2.54 -15.31 8.06
CA LEU A 353 -3.54 -14.27 8.28
C LEU A 353 -4.89 -14.64 7.61
N GLU A 354 -4.86 -15.15 6.38
CA GLU A 354 -6.06 -15.64 5.70
C GLU A 354 -6.74 -16.76 6.49
N THR A 355 -5.96 -17.69 7.03
CA THR A 355 -6.48 -18.82 7.81
C THR A 355 -7.01 -18.37 9.17
N GLU A 356 -6.42 -17.36 9.80
CA GLU A 356 -6.91 -16.77 11.06
C GLU A 356 -8.23 -16.04 10.85
N LEU A 357 -8.37 -15.26 9.78
CA LEU A 357 -9.62 -14.57 9.42
C LEU A 357 -10.76 -15.57 9.17
N GLU A 358 -10.51 -16.64 8.40
CA GLU A 358 -11.49 -17.72 8.19
C GLU A 358 -11.90 -18.38 9.51
N LEU A 359 -10.98 -18.50 10.45
CA LEU A 359 -11.22 -19.11 11.75
C LEU A 359 -12.03 -18.20 12.67
N GLU A 360 -11.81 -16.89 12.63
CA GLU A 360 -12.58 -15.88 13.37
C GLU A 360 -14.01 -15.79 12.83
N GLU A 361 -14.21 -15.71 11.52
CA GLU A 361 -15.53 -15.68 10.88
C GLU A 361 -16.37 -16.90 11.26
N MET A 362 -15.77 -18.10 11.24
CA MET A 362 -16.45 -19.32 11.62
C MET A 362 -16.78 -19.41 13.12
N GLN A 363 -16.01 -18.74 13.99
CA GLN A 363 -16.30 -18.68 15.42
C GLN A 363 -17.39 -17.66 15.76
N GLU A 364 -17.56 -16.62 14.96
CA GLU A 364 -18.65 -15.65 15.09
C GLU A 364 -19.99 -16.25 14.63
N ASP A 365 -20.00 -17.03 13.55
CA ASP A 365 -21.19 -17.75 13.07
C ASP A 365 -21.66 -18.82 14.05
N ASP A 366 -20.79 -19.45 14.81
CA ASP A 366 -21.14 -20.48 15.84
C ASP A 366 -21.66 -19.84 17.14
N ARG A 367 -21.58 -18.50 17.29
CA ARG A 367 -22.09 -17.73 18.45
C ARG A 367 -23.47 -17.08 18.21
N GLN A 368 -23.95 -17.07 16.97
CA GLN A 368 -25.30 -16.60 16.59
C GLN A 368 -26.27 -17.76 16.48
#